data_d2b78c61a4aa3459f12d56a907e8ac57
#
_entry.id   d2b78c61a4aa3459f12d56a907e8ac57
#
_cell.length_a   1.000
_cell.length_b   1.000
_cell.length_c   1.000
_cell.angle_alpha   90.00
_cell.angle_beta   90.00
_cell.angle_gamma   90.00
#
_symmetry.space_group_name_H-M   'P 1'
#
loop_
_entity.id
_entity.type
_entity.pdbx_description
1 polymer ?
#
loop_
_entity_poly.entity_id
_entity_poly.type
_entity_poly.pdbx_seq_one_letter_code
_entity_poly.pdbx_strand_id
1 'polypeptide(L)'
;LSKAMKEVSRGDFEQHLETNSRIAEVGESYQSFNVMTKELRATEVLQMDFVSDVSHEFKTPINAIEGYTMLLQGEELSPDQEEYVEKILFNTQRLSGLVGNILLLSKLENQNIPMKKTEYRLDEQIRQAFLSLETKWTEKEIGFQVELEEVKYTGNEGLFMHIWINLLDNAIKFSPSKGTITM
;
A
#
# COMPACT_ATOMS: atom_id res chain seq x y z
N LEU A 1 33.98 -10.00 3.92
CA LEU A 1 33.57 -9.10 2.83
C LEU A 1 32.53 -9.77 1.91
N SER A 2 32.82 -10.91 1.27
CA SER A 2 31.91 -11.58 0.32
C SER A 2 30.53 -11.87 0.91
N LYS A 3 30.43 -12.35 2.16
CA LYS A 3 29.16 -12.59 2.85
C LYS A 3 28.39 -11.28 3.08
N ALA A 4 29.06 -10.25 3.57
CA ALA A 4 28.44 -8.94 3.80
C ALA A 4 27.97 -8.30 2.48
N MET A 5 28.74 -8.40 1.40
CA MET A 5 28.32 -7.95 0.06
C MET A 5 27.04 -8.67 -0.41
N LYS A 6 26.91 -9.96 -0.10
CA LYS A 6 25.70 -10.74 -0.44
C LYS A 6 24.48 -10.28 0.35
N GLU A 7 24.64 -9.91 1.62
CA GLU A 7 23.53 -9.37 2.41
C GLU A 7 23.14 -7.95 1.92
N VAL A 8 24.13 -7.09 1.60
CA VAL A 8 23.89 -5.78 1.00
C VAL A 8 23.15 -5.91 -0.35
N SER A 9 23.48 -6.90 -1.17
CA SER A 9 22.77 -7.15 -2.44
C SER A 9 21.32 -7.60 -2.25
N ARG A 10 20.92 -7.97 -1.03
CA ARG A 10 19.55 -8.32 -0.64
C ARG A 10 18.82 -7.18 0.06
N GLY A 11 19.46 -6.01 0.16
CA GLY A 11 18.89 -4.83 0.79
C GLY A 11 19.23 -4.66 2.27
N ASP A 12 20.07 -5.51 2.87
CA ASP A 12 20.54 -5.33 4.25
C ASP A 12 21.75 -4.38 4.27
N PHE A 13 21.48 -3.10 4.47
CA PHE A 13 22.51 -2.04 4.55
C PHE A 13 23.02 -1.78 5.97
N GLU A 14 22.61 -2.58 6.97
CA GLU A 14 23.15 -2.47 8.33
C GLU A 14 24.51 -3.15 8.50
N GLN A 15 25.03 -3.77 7.46
CA GLN A 15 26.31 -4.48 7.48
C GLN A 15 27.47 -3.54 7.75
N HIS A 16 28.27 -3.85 8.77
CA HIS A 16 29.51 -3.14 9.12
C HIS A 16 30.64 -4.15 9.24
N LEU A 17 31.78 -3.84 8.65
CA LEU A 17 32.98 -4.69 8.68
C LEU A 17 34.06 -4.06 9.52
N GLU A 18 34.54 -4.83 10.50
CA GLU A 18 35.73 -4.47 11.28
C GLU A 18 36.91 -5.34 10.84
N THR A 19 38.09 -4.78 10.77
CA THR A 19 39.27 -5.55 10.44
C THR A 19 40.46 -5.12 11.28
N ASN A 20 41.18 -6.14 11.77
CA ASN A 20 42.49 -5.99 12.39
C ASN A 20 43.60 -6.47 11.43
N SER A 21 43.32 -6.53 10.13
CA SER A 21 44.31 -6.94 9.12
C SER A 21 45.50 -6.00 9.11
N ARG A 22 46.70 -6.58 9.02
CA ARG A 22 47.95 -5.83 8.83
C ARG A 22 48.18 -5.43 7.36
N ILE A 23 47.31 -5.89 6.46
CA ILE A 23 47.40 -5.61 5.02
C ILE A 23 46.58 -4.34 4.77
N ALA A 24 47.22 -3.26 4.34
CA ALA A 24 46.62 -1.94 4.15
C ALA A 24 45.43 -1.98 3.15
N GLU A 25 45.58 -2.71 2.04
CA GLU A 25 44.57 -2.83 1.00
C GLU A 25 43.27 -3.51 1.51
N VAL A 26 43.38 -4.44 2.46
CA VAL A 26 42.20 -5.08 3.09
C VAL A 26 41.48 -4.08 3.98
N GLY A 27 42.21 -3.30 4.76
CA GLY A 27 41.67 -2.23 5.60
C GLY A 27 40.89 -1.19 4.78
N GLU A 28 41.53 -0.74 3.68
CA GLU A 28 40.95 0.25 2.75
C GLU A 28 39.67 -0.27 2.07
N SER A 29 39.67 -1.55 1.66
CA SER A 29 38.48 -2.22 1.10
C SER A 29 37.31 -2.30 2.08
N TYR A 30 37.58 -2.58 3.36
CA TYR A 30 36.56 -2.62 4.40
C TYR A 30 36.00 -1.22 4.71
N GLN A 31 36.87 -0.23 4.74
CA GLN A 31 36.48 1.15 4.94
C GLN A 31 35.59 1.66 3.79
N SER A 32 35.96 1.36 2.56
CA SER A 32 35.18 1.71 1.36
C SER A 32 33.82 1.01 1.36
N PHE A 33 33.76 -0.26 1.77
CA PHE A 33 32.51 -0.99 1.93
C PHE A 33 31.62 -0.34 2.98
N ASN A 34 32.15 0.02 4.15
CA ASN A 34 31.37 0.65 5.22
C ASN A 34 30.83 2.04 4.84
N VAL A 35 31.62 2.82 4.08
CA VAL A 35 31.15 4.10 3.53
C VAL A 35 29.98 3.85 2.55
N MET A 36 30.15 2.90 1.63
CA MET A 36 29.11 2.56 0.66
C MET A 36 27.80 2.11 1.33
N THR A 37 27.87 1.22 2.32
CA THR A 37 26.67 0.75 3.04
C THR A 37 25.99 1.89 3.79
N LYS A 38 26.77 2.80 4.39
CA LYS A 38 26.24 3.99 5.07
C LYS A 38 25.50 4.93 4.11
N GLU A 39 26.07 5.18 2.92
CA GLU A 39 25.43 6.02 1.90
C GLU A 39 24.17 5.38 1.31
N LEU A 40 24.19 4.07 1.08
CA LEU A 40 23.00 3.32 0.63
C LEU A 40 21.88 3.40 1.67
N ARG A 41 22.19 3.20 2.95
CA ARG A 41 21.22 3.32 4.05
C ARG A 41 20.66 4.75 4.16
N ALA A 42 21.51 5.77 4.06
CA ALA A 42 21.06 7.16 4.08
C ALA A 42 20.09 7.46 2.92
N THR A 43 20.39 6.95 1.73
CA THR A 43 19.52 7.09 0.54
C THR A 43 18.18 6.39 0.74
N GLU A 44 18.18 5.19 1.32
CA GLU A 44 16.95 4.45 1.63
C GLU A 44 16.04 5.20 2.63
N VAL A 45 16.63 5.72 3.72
CA VAL A 45 15.90 6.51 4.71
C VAL A 45 15.30 7.76 4.08
N LEU A 46 16.08 8.51 3.30
CA LEU A 46 15.59 9.69 2.58
C LEU A 46 14.46 9.37 1.61
N GLN A 47 14.53 8.23 0.92
CA GLN A 47 13.48 7.79 0.01
C GLN A 47 12.19 7.46 0.78
N MET A 48 12.28 6.81 1.95
CA MET A 48 11.12 6.50 2.79
C MET A 48 10.46 7.75 3.35
N ASP A 49 11.26 8.68 3.88
CA ASP A 49 10.77 9.94 4.42
C ASP A 49 10.10 10.78 3.32
N PHE A 50 10.75 10.89 2.15
CA PHE A 50 10.18 11.58 0.99
C PHE A 50 8.82 11.01 0.58
N VAL A 51 8.70 9.68 0.49
CA VAL A 51 7.44 9.03 0.11
C VAL A 51 6.37 9.26 1.17
N SER A 52 6.72 9.22 2.45
CA SER A 52 5.80 9.51 3.55
C SER A 52 5.31 10.96 3.52
N ASP A 53 6.22 11.90 3.37
CA ASP A 53 5.93 13.35 3.35
C ASP A 53 5.06 13.72 2.14
N VAL A 54 5.46 13.25 0.95
CA VAL A 54 4.68 13.44 -0.29
C VAL A 54 3.25 12.92 -0.13
N SER A 55 3.07 11.83 0.61
CA SER A 55 1.73 11.28 0.89
C SER A 55 0.86 12.18 1.69
N HIS A 56 1.42 12.70 2.77
CA HIS A 56 0.71 13.63 3.63
C HIS A 56 0.38 14.94 2.88
N GLU A 57 1.33 15.44 2.09
CA GLU A 57 1.17 16.63 1.28
C GLU A 57 0.09 16.47 0.17
N PHE A 58 -0.09 15.27 -0.38
CA PHE A 58 -1.18 15.02 -1.33
C PHE A 58 -2.52 14.73 -0.66
N LYS A 59 -2.57 14.02 0.46
CA LYS A 59 -3.83 13.72 1.16
C LYS A 59 -4.56 14.97 1.63
N THR A 60 -3.84 15.97 2.10
CA THR A 60 -4.40 17.20 2.64
C THR A 60 -5.25 17.95 1.61
N PRO A 61 -4.73 18.35 0.42
CA PRO A 61 -5.55 19.03 -0.58
C PRO A 61 -6.64 18.14 -1.18
N ILE A 62 -6.39 16.83 -1.32
CA ILE A 62 -7.41 15.89 -1.79
C ILE A 62 -8.60 15.86 -0.83
N ASN A 63 -8.36 15.70 0.48
CA ASN A 63 -9.41 15.71 1.48
C ASN A 63 -10.15 17.05 1.56
N ALA A 64 -9.45 18.16 1.33
CA ALA A 64 -10.09 19.49 1.27
C ALA A 64 -11.04 19.59 0.06
N ILE A 65 -10.61 19.16 -1.14
CA ILE A 65 -11.45 19.15 -2.35
C ILE A 65 -12.67 18.24 -2.12
N GLU A 66 -12.48 17.05 -1.57
CA GLU A 66 -13.56 16.11 -1.26
C GLU A 66 -14.55 16.73 -0.26
N GLY A 67 -14.06 17.33 0.82
CA GLY A 67 -14.89 17.97 1.83
C GLY A 67 -15.70 19.15 1.28
N TYR A 68 -15.10 20.06 0.52
CA TYR A 68 -15.82 21.17 -0.09
C TYR A 68 -16.84 20.69 -1.13
N THR A 69 -16.52 19.65 -1.88
CA THR A 69 -17.44 19.08 -2.86
C THR A 69 -18.65 18.41 -2.19
N MET A 70 -18.44 17.72 -1.05
CA MET A 70 -19.54 17.17 -0.24
C MET A 70 -20.44 18.28 0.35
N LEU A 71 -19.86 19.41 0.75
CA LEU A 71 -20.66 20.55 1.21
C LEU A 71 -21.54 21.12 0.10
N LEU A 72 -21.01 21.20 -1.13
CA LEU A 72 -21.79 21.64 -2.29
C LEU A 72 -22.96 20.71 -2.61
N GLN A 73 -22.83 19.39 -2.39
CA GLN A 73 -23.92 18.43 -2.58
C GLN A 73 -25.13 18.69 -1.66
N GLY A 74 -24.93 19.38 -0.53
CA GLY A 74 -26.00 19.79 0.40
C GLY A 74 -26.77 21.03 0.01
N GLU A 75 -26.37 21.74 -1.08
CA GLU A 75 -26.99 22.95 -1.56
C GLU A 75 -27.94 22.67 -2.74
N GLU A 76 -28.84 23.61 -3.06
CA GLU A 76 -29.66 23.54 -4.27
C GLU A 76 -28.79 23.79 -5.51
N LEU A 77 -28.42 22.73 -6.19
CA LEU A 77 -27.60 22.77 -7.40
C LEU A 77 -28.47 22.64 -8.67
N SER A 78 -28.02 23.24 -9.76
CA SER A 78 -28.60 22.94 -11.07
C SER A 78 -28.12 21.52 -11.51
N PRO A 79 -28.85 20.85 -12.45
CA PRO A 79 -28.46 19.54 -12.95
C PRO A 79 -27.02 19.47 -13.47
N ASP A 80 -26.56 20.53 -14.15
CA ASP A 80 -25.18 20.61 -14.65
C ASP A 80 -24.16 20.72 -13.51
N GLN A 81 -24.51 21.45 -12.43
CA GLN A 81 -23.65 21.58 -11.26
C GLN A 81 -23.57 20.26 -10.47
N GLU A 82 -24.69 19.53 -10.33
CA GLU A 82 -24.69 18.20 -9.73
C GLU A 82 -23.75 17.25 -10.49
N GLU A 83 -23.81 17.24 -11.84
CA GLU A 83 -22.92 16.42 -12.66
C GLU A 83 -21.44 16.79 -12.44
N TYR A 84 -21.13 18.09 -12.33
CA TYR A 84 -19.76 18.54 -12.08
C TYR A 84 -19.27 18.12 -10.67
N VAL A 85 -20.10 18.25 -9.67
CA VAL A 85 -19.81 17.85 -8.30
C VAL A 85 -19.51 16.34 -8.22
N GLU A 86 -20.35 15.52 -8.86
CA GLU A 86 -20.12 14.07 -8.95
C GLU A 86 -18.79 13.73 -9.64
N LYS A 87 -18.48 14.40 -10.76
CA LYS A 87 -17.21 14.21 -11.47
C LYS A 87 -16.01 14.61 -10.63
N ILE A 88 -16.10 15.69 -9.86
CA ILE A 88 -15.03 16.13 -8.96
C ILE A 88 -14.82 15.09 -7.87
N LEU A 89 -15.87 14.63 -7.20
CA LEU A 89 -15.77 13.59 -6.17
C LEU A 89 -15.16 12.31 -6.71
N PHE A 90 -15.65 11.83 -7.86
CA PHE A 90 -15.12 10.62 -8.50
C PHE A 90 -13.62 10.74 -8.78
N ASN A 91 -13.17 11.85 -9.35
CA ASN A 91 -11.74 12.05 -9.66
C ASN A 91 -10.88 12.22 -8.40
N THR A 92 -11.41 12.87 -7.37
CA THR A 92 -10.71 13.06 -6.09
C THR A 92 -10.50 11.73 -5.37
N GLN A 93 -11.53 10.88 -5.31
CA GLN A 93 -11.45 9.54 -4.74
C GLN A 93 -10.47 8.65 -5.53
N ARG A 94 -10.50 8.74 -6.87
CA ARG A 94 -9.56 8.03 -7.73
C ARG A 94 -8.12 8.48 -7.47
N LEU A 95 -7.87 9.78 -7.32
CA LEU A 95 -6.55 10.33 -7.02
C LEU A 95 -6.06 9.86 -5.63
N SER A 96 -6.92 9.91 -4.63
CA SER A 96 -6.64 9.39 -3.29
C SER A 96 -6.21 7.91 -3.32
N GLY A 97 -6.94 7.08 -4.09
CA GLY A 97 -6.60 5.67 -4.30
C GLY A 97 -5.24 5.47 -4.97
N LEU A 98 -4.93 6.25 -6.01
CA LEU A 98 -3.64 6.18 -6.71
C LEU A 98 -2.48 6.55 -5.79
N VAL A 99 -2.61 7.64 -5.03
CA VAL A 99 -1.61 8.04 -4.04
C VAL A 99 -1.41 6.94 -3.00
N GLY A 100 -2.49 6.38 -2.47
CA GLY A 100 -2.44 5.25 -1.53
C GLY A 100 -1.69 4.03 -2.08
N ASN A 101 -1.93 3.68 -3.34
CA ASN A 101 -1.27 2.55 -4.00
C ASN A 101 0.24 2.80 -4.24
N ILE A 102 0.62 4.02 -4.65
CA ILE A 102 2.05 4.40 -4.82
C ILE A 102 2.79 4.26 -3.49
N LEU A 103 2.16 4.69 -2.40
CA LEU A 103 2.71 4.60 -1.06
C LEU A 103 2.88 3.17 -0.58
N LEU A 104 1.86 2.35 -0.81
CA LEU A 104 1.91 0.94 -0.48
C LEU A 104 3.03 0.25 -1.26
N LEU A 105 3.15 0.53 -2.56
CA LEU A 105 4.20 -0.02 -3.42
C LEU A 105 5.59 0.39 -2.92
N SER A 106 5.80 1.67 -2.63
CA SER A 106 7.07 2.15 -2.10
C SER A 106 7.44 1.50 -0.76
N LYS A 107 6.46 1.30 0.14
CA LYS A 107 6.69 0.56 1.39
C LYS A 107 7.04 -0.91 1.17
N LEU A 108 6.49 -1.53 0.14
CA LEU A 108 6.75 -2.95 -0.19
C LEU A 108 8.13 -3.15 -0.84
N GLU A 109 8.56 -2.21 -1.68
CA GLU A 109 9.86 -2.23 -2.34
C GLU A 109 11.02 -2.06 -1.35
N ASN A 110 10.80 -1.30 -0.28
CA ASN A 110 11.77 -1.15 0.81
C ASN A 110 11.72 -2.38 1.74
N GLN A 111 12.50 -3.41 1.42
CA GLN A 111 12.53 -4.72 2.09
C GLN A 111 12.90 -4.66 3.58
N ASN A 112 13.44 -3.53 4.07
CA ASN A 112 13.89 -3.35 5.45
C ASN A 112 12.83 -2.85 6.43
N ILE A 113 11.61 -2.57 5.98
CA ILE A 113 10.53 -2.22 6.91
C ILE A 113 10.07 -3.52 7.57
N PRO A 114 10.31 -3.71 8.89
CA PRO A 114 9.83 -4.88 9.59
C PRO A 114 8.30 -4.90 9.54
N MET A 115 7.75 -5.64 8.60
CA MET A 115 6.31 -5.81 8.53
C MET A 115 5.84 -6.60 9.75
N LYS A 116 5.13 -5.94 10.64
CA LYS A 116 4.55 -6.60 11.82
C LYS A 116 3.62 -7.72 11.34
N LYS A 117 4.00 -8.97 11.66
CA LYS A 117 3.15 -10.14 11.44
C LYS A 117 2.36 -10.42 12.70
N THR A 118 1.06 -10.60 12.55
CA THR A 118 0.14 -10.99 13.62
C THR A 118 -0.64 -12.23 13.22
N GLU A 119 -1.08 -13.01 14.20
CA GLU A 119 -2.03 -14.09 13.95
C GLU A 119 -3.44 -13.48 13.92
N TYR A 120 -4.22 -13.79 12.87
CA TYR A 120 -5.60 -13.33 12.70
C TYR A 120 -6.44 -14.35 11.94
N ARG A 121 -7.75 -14.17 11.98
CA ARG A 121 -8.74 -14.97 11.24
C ARG A 121 -8.82 -14.48 9.80
N LEU A 122 -8.29 -15.28 8.87
CA LEU A 122 -8.26 -14.95 7.44
C LEU A 122 -9.67 -14.91 6.81
N ASP A 123 -10.51 -15.87 7.18
CA ASP A 123 -11.91 -15.95 6.77
C ASP A 123 -12.69 -14.70 7.18
N GLU A 124 -12.50 -14.23 8.41
CA GLU A 124 -13.16 -13.02 8.90
C GLU A 124 -12.65 -11.76 8.19
N GLN A 125 -11.35 -11.70 7.88
CA GLN A 125 -10.77 -10.59 7.11
C GLN A 125 -11.35 -10.52 5.69
N ILE A 126 -11.50 -11.67 5.01
CA ILE A 126 -12.13 -11.73 3.68
C ILE A 126 -13.58 -11.26 3.78
N ARG A 127 -14.31 -11.67 4.82
CA ARG A 127 -15.68 -11.23 5.07
C ARG A 127 -15.79 -9.71 5.25
N GLN A 128 -14.86 -9.10 6.01
CA GLN A 128 -14.82 -7.66 6.20
C GLN A 128 -14.49 -6.92 4.89
N ALA A 129 -13.53 -7.43 4.10
CA ALA A 129 -13.23 -6.88 2.78
C ALA A 129 -14.45 -6.92 1.85
N PHE A 130 -15.18 -8.03 1.84
CA PHE A 130 -16.42 -8.19 1.09
C PHE A 130 -17.49 -7.17 1.52
N LEU A 131 -17.74 -7.03 2.82
CA LEU A 131 -18.73 -6.10 3.35
C LEU A 131 -18.35 -4.63 3.06
N SER A 132 -17.07 -4.30 3.02
CA SER A 132 -16.61 -2.94 2.69
C SER A 132 -16.96 -2.51 1.26
N LEU A 133 -17.29 -3.45 0.39
CA LEU A 133 -17.67 -3.21 -1.01
C LEU A 133 -19.18 -3.36 -1.26
N GLU A 134 -20.00 -3.41 -0.19
CA GLU A 134 -21.44 -3.69 -0.26
C GLU A 134 -22.19 -2.80 -1.25
N THR A 135 -21.96 -1.50 -1.23
CA THR A 135 -22.60 -0.55 -2.14
C THR A 135 -22.35 -0.92 -3.61
N LYS A 136 -21.11 -1.27 -3.96
CA LYS A 136 -20.73 -1.56 -5.35
C LYS A 136 -21.38 -2.82 -5.91
N TRP A 137 -21.45 -3.89 -5.13
CA TRP A 137 -22.07 -5.13 -5.62
C TRP A 137 -23.61 -5.10 -5.51
N THR A 138 -24.16 -4.33 -4.59
CA THR A 138 -25.61 -4.10 -4.50
C THR A 138 -26.10 -3.29 -5.70
N GLU A 139 -25.41 -2.21 -6.09
CA GLU A 139 -25.75 -1.40 -7.27
C GLU A 139 -25.73 -2.21 -8.57
N LYS A 140 -24.86 -3.23 -8.67
CA LYS A 140 -24.79 -4.14 -9.81
C LYS A 140 -25.73 -5.38 -9.67
N GLU A 141 -26.45 -5.50 -8.58
CA GLU A 141 -27.29 -6.67 -8.26
C GLU A 141 -26.49 -8.00 -8.34
N ILE A 142 -25.22 -8.01 -7.91
CA ILE A 142 -24.37 -9.20 -7.95
C ILE A 142 -24.70 -10.11 -6.78
N GLY A 143 -24.97 -11.39 -7.09
CA GLY A 143 -25.11 -12.45 -6.09
C GLY A 143 -23.76 -12.98 -5.61
N PHE A 144 -23.69 -13.42 -4.36
CA PHE A 144 -22.50 -14.06 -3.81
C PHE A 144 -22.81 -15.44 -3.24
N GLN A 145 -21.92 -16.38 -3.54
CA GLN A 145 -21.84 -17.66 -2.85
C GLN A 145 -20.54 -17.69 -2.05
N VAL A 146 -20.66 -17.66 -0.73
CA VAL A 146 -19.52 -17.56 0.17
C VAL A 146 -19.39 -18.84 0.99
N GLU A 147 -18.31 -19.60 0.76
CA GLU A 147 -17.98 -20.83 1.49
C GLU A 147 -16.58 -20.66 2.09
N LEU A 148 -16.49 -20.02 3.25
CA LEU A 148 -15.21 -19.76 3.94
C LEU A 148 -15.09 -20.67 5.14
N GLU A 149 -14.03 -21.47 5.17
CA GLU A 149 -13.61 -22.22 6.34
C GLU A 149 -12.89 -21.34 7.35
N GLU A 150 -12.98 -21.65 8.63
CA GLU A 150 -12.24 -20.94 9.67
C GLU A 150 -10.75 -21.22 9.55
N VAL A 151 -9.96 -20.21 9.20
CA VAL A 151 -8.51 -20.32 9.02
C VAL A 151 -7.80 -19.22 9.79
N LYS A 152 -6.86 -19.61 10.66
CA LYS A 152 -5.90 -18.71 11.28
C LYS A 152 -4.67 -18.57 10.41
N TYR A 153 -4.23 -17.36 10.20
CA TYR A 153 -3.06 -17.04 9.39
C TYR A 153 -2.14 -16.07 10.13
N THR A 154 -0.82 -16.26 9.97
CA THR A 154 0.18 -15.34 10.51
C THR A 154 0.79 -14.52 9.38
N GLY A 155 0.48 -13.25 9.33
CA GLY A 155 0.94 -12.36 8.28
C GLY A 155 0.74 -10.89 8.61
N ASN A 156 0.97 -10.03 7.61
CA ASN A 156 0.63 -8.62 7.74
C ASN A 156 -0.85 -8.42 7.35
N GLU A 157 -1.68 -8.25 8.38
CA GLU A 157 -3.14 -8.13 8.24
C GLU A 157 -3.53 -6.99 7.30
N GLY A 158 -2.89 -5.83 7.40
CA GLY A 158 -3.20 -4.67 6.54
C GLY A 158 -2.92 -4.93 5.06
N LEU A 159 -1.78 -5.57 4.73
CA LEU A 159 -1.46 -5.92 3.34
C LEU A 159 -2.44 -6.93 2.74
N PHE A 160 -2.79 -7.96 3.50
CA PHE A 160 -3.76 -8.94 3.04
C PHE A 160 -5.14 -8.33 2.84
N MET A 161 -5.57 -7.40 3.70
CA MET A 161 -6.80 -6.64 3.49
C MET A 161 -6.79 -5.91 2.15
N HIS A 162 -5.69 -5.23 1.79
CA HIS A 162 -5.56 -4.58 0.48
C HIS A 162 -5.64 -5.57 -0.69
N ILE A 163 -5.07 -6.77 -0.55
CA ILE A 163 -5.15 -7.82 -1.56
C ILE A 163 -6.62 -8.22 -1.78
N TRP A 164 -7.33 -8.52 -0.71
CA TRP A 164 -8.73 -8.94 -0.78
C TRP A 164 -9.63 -7.86 -1.38
N ILE A 165 -9.50 -6.61 -0.94
CA ILE A 165 -10.26 -5.49 -1.49
C ILE A 165 -9.99 -5.35 -3.01
N ASN A 166 -8.73 -5.41 -3.45
CA ASN A 166 -8.39 -5.30 -4.86
C ASN A 166 -8.95 -6.47 -5.70
N LEU A 167 -8.87 -7.71 -5.19
CA LEU A 167 -9.39 -8.88 -5.89
C LEU A 167 -10.92 -8.83 -5.99
N LEU A 168 -11.61 -8.51 -4.89
CA LEU A 168 -13.06 -8.39 -4.85
C LEU A 168 -13.57 -7.24 -5.70
N ASP A 169 -12.93 -6.07 -5.64
CA ASP A 169 -13.29 -4.91 -6.47
C ASP A 169 -13.15 -5.22 -7.96
N ASN A 170 -12.09 -5.92 -8.35
CA ASN A 170 -11.90 -6.40 -9.72
C ASN A 170 -12.98 -7.43 -10.11
N ALA A 171 -13.28 -8.39 -9.23
CA ALA A 171 -14.32 -9.36 -9.49
C ALA A 171 -15.68 -8.69 -9.72
N ILE A 172 -16.06 -7.74 -8.85
CA ILE A 172 -17.29 -6.95 -8.99
C ILE A 172 -17.27 -6.14 -10.30
N LYS A 173 -16.15 -5.45 -10.59
CA LYS A 173 -16.01 -4.60 -11.76
C LYS A 173 -16.20 -5.34 -13.07
N PHE A 174 -15.62 -6.54 -13.20
CA PHE A 174 -15.63 -7.34 -14.42
C PHE A 174 -16.80 -8.34 -14.49
N SER A 175 -17.55 -8.55 -13.43
CA SER A 175 -18.77 -9.33 -13.47
C SER A 175 -19.88 -8.57 -14.20
N PRO A 176 -20.73 -9.27 -14.98
CA PRO A 176 -21.94 -8.66 -15.52
C PRO A 176 -22.92 -8.29 -14.42
N SER A 177 -23.80 -7.31 -14.67
CA SER A 177 -24.91 -7.03 -13.76
C SER A 177 -25.76 -8.28 -13.56
N LYS A 178 -26.21 -8.53 -12.33
CA LYS A 178 -26.94 -9.75 -11.91
C LYS A 178 -26.11 -11.04 -12.04
N GLY A 179 -24.79 -10.92 -12.15
CA GLY A 179 -23.87 -12.06 -12.11
C GLY A 179 -23.75 -12.66 -10.71
N THR A 180 -22.96 -13.74 -10.60
CA THR A 180 -22.65 -14.37 -9.31
C THR A 180 -21.14 -14.48 -9.16
N ILE A 181 -20.64 -14.13 -7.98
CA ILE A 181 -19.23 -14.32 -7.58
C ILE A 181 -19.21 -15.41 -6.51
N THR A 182 -18.33 -16.40 -6.68
CA THR A 182 -18.15 -17.50 -5.70
C THR A 182 -16.79 -17.34 -5.01
N MET A 183 -16.77 -17.51 -3.71
CA MET A 183 -15.57 -17.45 -2.86
C MET A 183 -15.50 -18.66 -1.95
#